data_b60652556d2afae2ee16511d1feacff0
#
_entry.id   b60652556d2afae2ee16511d1feacff0
#
_cell.length_a   1.000
_cell.length_b   1.000
_cell.length_c   1.000
_cell.angle_alpha   90.00
_cell.angle_beta   90.00
_cell.angle_gamma   90.00
#
_symmetry.space_group_name_H-M   'P 1'
#
loop_
_entity.id
_entity.type
_entity.pdbx_description
1 polymer ?
#
loop_
_entity_poly.entity_id
_entity_poly.type
_entity_poly.pdbx_seq_one_letter_code
_entity_poly.pdbx_strand_id
1 'polypeptide(L)'
;MNRVAADRKQIVRDSYAAFAAGNRSFFEQRLSDDLLFSAPPDPKLDRDGYFDRCWPGSGRGQDFEFVRLIESGDEVVVTYVTDVSGGGRGRNTEVFTFDDQSKIARIEVYFGWNLE
;
A
#
# COMPACT_ATOMS: atom_id res chain seq x y z
N MET A 1 21.43 -23.85 -6.68
CA MET A 1 20.61 -23.52 -5.56
C MET A 1 19.40 -22.68 -5.97
N ASN A 2 18.26 -23.07 -5.52
CA ASN A 2 17.05 -22.36 -5.87
C ASN A 2 16.90 -21.12 -5.03
N ARG A 3 16.54 -20.06 -5.70
CA ARG A 3 16.22 -18.82 -5.04
C ARG A 3 14.72 -18.72 -4.91
N VAL A 4 14.28 -18.59 -3.69
CA VAL A 4 12.85 -18.42 -3.43
C VAL A 4 12.45 -17.03 -3.88
N ALA A 5 11.45 -16.95 -4.74
CA ALA A 5 10.91 -15.66 -5.16
C ALA A 5 10.31 -14.95 -3.95
N ALA A 6 10.40 -13.63 -3.94
CA ALA A 6 9.79 -12.85 -2.88
C ALA A 6 8.28 -13.06 -2.91
N ASP A 7 7.69 -13.23 -1.74
CA ASP A 7 6.24 -13.35 -1.62
C ASP A 7 5.63 -11.96 -1.65
N ARG A 8 5.18 -11.55 -2.82
CA ARG A 8 4.68 -10.19 -3.03
C ARG A 8 3.40 -9.92 -2.27
N LYS A 9 2.55 -10.94 -2.09
CA LYS A 9 1.35 -10.76 -1.26
C LYS A 9 1.73 -10.51 0.19
N GLN A 10 2.76 -11.19 0.70
CA GLN A 10 3.22 -10.95 2.05
C GLN A 10 3.84 -9.56 2.19
N ILE A 11 4.58 -9.11 1.18
CA ILE A 11 5.13 -7.75 1.18
C ILE A 11 3.99 -6.73 1.28
N VAL A 12 2.90 -6.94 0.55
CA VAL A 12 1.75 -6.04 0.63
C VAL A 12 1.11 -6.07 2.02
N ARG A 13 0.91 -7.25 2.61
CA ARG A 13 0.40 -7.34 3.98
C ARG A 13 1.31 -6.59 4.95
N ASP A 14 2.61 -6.80 4.83
CA ASP A 14 3.59 -6.17 5.70
C ASP A 14 3.59 -4.66 5.54
N SER A 15 3.28 -4.15 4.33
CA SER A 15 3.23 -2.71 4.10
C SER A 15 2.11 -2.05 4.92
N TYR A 16 0.96 -2.70 5.04
CA TYR A 16 -0.14 -2.17 5.85
C TYR A 16 0.21 -2.20 7.33
N ALA A 17 0.84 -3.29 7.80
CA ALA A 17 1.30 -3.36 9.17
C ALA A 17 2.35 -2.29 9.47
N ALA A 18 3.28 -2.07 8.54
CA ALA A 18 4.31 -1.06 8.69
C ALA A 18 3.72 0.35 8.71
N PHE A 19 2.71 0.60 7.87
CA PHE A 19 2.05 1.90 7.84
C PHE A 19 1.34 2.18 9.16
N ALA A 20 0.60 1.20 9.68
CA ALA A 20 -0.10 1.34 10.95
C ALA A 20 0.87 1.54 12.12
N ALA A 21 2.05 0.92 12.05
CA ALA A 21 3.06 1.03 13.09
C ALA A 21 3.97 2.25 12.95
N GLY A 22 3.93 2.94 11.81
CA GLY A 22 4.86 4.03 11.56
C GLY A 22 6.27 3.56 11.26
N ASN A 23 6.43 2.37 10.68
CA ASN A 23 7.72 1.79 10.37
C ASN A 23 8.20 2.29 9.00
N ARG A 24 8.84 3.45 9.00
CA ARG A 24 9.29 4.10 7.78
C ARG A 24 10.38 3.30 7.06
N SER A 25 11.23 2.62 7.80
CA SER A 25 12.35 1.90 7.18
C SER A 25 11.86 0.78 6.26
N PHE A 26 10.70 0.19 6.56
CA PHE A 26 10.11 -0.79 5.65
C PHE A 26 9.89 -0.18 4.27
N PHE A 27 9.26 1.00 4.23
CA PHE A 27 8.96 1.67 2.97
C PHE A 27 10.22 2.19 2.29
N GLU A 28 11.19 2.67 3.05
CA GLU A 28 12.46 3.12 2.46
C GLU A 28 13.17 1.99 1.75
N GLN A 29 13.05 0.77 2.25
CA GLN A 29 13.67 -0.40 1.64
C GLN A 29 12.86 -1.01 0.51
N ARG A 30 11.53 -0.89 0.58
CA ARG A 30 10.64 -1.58 -0.37
C ARG A 30 10.16 -0.73 -1.52
N LEU A 31 10.12 0.59 -1.38
CA LEU A 31 9.68 1.44 -2.47
C LEU A 31 10.80 1.62 -3.48
N SER A 32 10.46 1.49 -4.76
CA SER A 32 11.39 1.80 -5.84
C SER A 32 11.76 3.28 -5.81
N ASP A 33 12.97 3.60 -6.24
CA ASP A 33 13.37 5.00 -6.43
C ASP A 33 12.49 5.71 -7.45
N ASP A 34 11.89 4.94 -8.36
CA ASP A 34 11.03 5.46 -9.42
C ASP A 34 9.55 5.31 -9.09
N LEU A 35 9.20 5.22 -7.81
CA LEU A 35 7.82 5.05 -7.39
C LEU A 35 6.89 6.08 -8.02
N LEU A 36 5.73 5.61 -8.47
CA LEU A 36 4.60 6.45 -8.85
C LEU A 36 3.42 6.07 -7.97
N PHE A 37 2.97 6.99 -7.14
CA PHE A 37 1.80 6.81 -6.29
C PHE A 37 0.66 7.66 -6.81
N SER A 38 -0.52 7.06 -6.91
CA SER A 38 -1.72 7.76 -7.41
C SER A 38 -2.89 7.47 -6.51
N ALA A 39 -3.55 8.52 -6.07
CA ALA A 39 -4.80 8.45 -5.32
C ALA A 39 -5.66 9.63 -5.74
N PRO A 40 -6.98 9.59 -5.50
CA PRO A 40 -7.85 10.69 -5.98
C PRO A 40 -7.40 12.08 -5.57
N PRO A 41 -6.96 12.34 -4.32
CA PRO A 41 -6.49 13.69 -3.99
C PRO A 41 -5.08 13.99 -4.51
N ASP A 42 -4.28 12.97 -4.82
CA ASP A 42 -2.89 13.12 -5.23
C ASP A 42 -2.61 12.19 -6.41
N PRO A 43 -2.94 12.61 -7.64
CA PRO A 43 -2.91 11.68 -8.79
C PRO A 43 -1.52 11.30 -9.25
N LYS A 44 -0.49 12.04 -8.85
CA LYS A 44 0.88 11.72 -9.25
C LYS A 44 1.86 12.18 -8.19
N LEU A 45 2.34 11.23 -7.39
CA LEU A 45 3.41 11.51 -6.43
C LEU A 45 4.58 10.60 -6.73
N ASP A 46 5.77 11.15 -6.72
CA ASP A 46 6.98 10.34 -6.72
C ASP A 46 7.27 9.85 -5.31
N ARG A 47 8.42 9.19 -5.13
CA ARG A 47 8.78 8.61 -3.83
C ARG A 47 8.86 9.69 -2.74
N ASP A 48 9.51 10.81 -3.04
CA ASP A 48 9.61 11.91 -2.08
C ASP A 48 8.24 12.49 -1.78
N GLY A 49 7.40 12.65 -2.80
CA GLY A 49 6.04 13.14 -2.63
C GLY A 49 5.20 12.21 -1.77
N TYR A 50 5.38 10.90 -1.92
CA TYR A 50 4.68 9.93 -1.07
C TYR A 50 5.04 10.14 0.40
N PHE A 51 6.33 10.23 0.71
CA PHE A 51 6.74 10.44 2.10
C PHE A 51 6.30 11.80 2.63
N ASP A 52 6.25 12.80 1.78
CA ASP A 52 5.87 14.14 2.19
C ASP A 52 4.37 14.27 2.47
N ARG A 53 3.53 13.64 1.65
CA ARG A 53 2.09 13.85 1.71
C ARG A 53 1.31 12.69 2.34
N CYS A 54 1.77 11.46 2.18
CA CYS A 54 1.02 10.29 2.66
C CYS A 54 1.55 9.78 3.99
N TRP A 55 2.85 9.82 4.17
CA TRP A 55 3.48 9.26 5.36
C TRP A 55 3.06 9.93 6.66
N PRO A 56 2.77 11.25 6.71
CA PRO A 56 2.30 11.85 7.98
C PRO A 56 1.03 11.21 8.54
N GLY A 57 0.26 10.50 7.71
CA GLY A 57 -0.92 9.78 8.18
C GLY A 57 -0.63 8.43 8.81
N SER A 58 0.62 7.98 8.81
CA SER A 58 0.99 6.66 9.33
C SER A 58 1.10 6.65 10.85
N GLY A 59 1.27 5.44 11.41
CA GLY A 59 1.64 5.30 12.81
C GLY A 59 0.49 5.51 13.79
N ARG A 60 -0.75 5.30 13.34
CA ARG A 60 -1.92 5.52 14.19
C ARG A 60 -2.54 4.21 14.69
N GLY A 61 -1.86 3.08 14.46
CA GLY A 61 -2.43 1.79 14.79
C GLY A 61 -3.67 1.48 13.99
N GLN A 62 -3.72 1.93 12.75
CA GLN A 62 -4.88 1.71 11.88
C GLN A 62 -5.15 0.23 11.73
N ASP A 63 -6.43 -0.12 11.69
CA ASP A 63 -6.86 -1.49 11.49
C ASP A 63 -7.22 -1.69 10.02
N PHE A 64 -6.57 -2.65 9.38
CA PHE A 64 -6.84 -2.99 7.98
C PHE A 64 -7.34 -4.43 7.94
N GLU A 65 -8.57 -4.60 7.49
CA GLU A 65 -9.18 -5.91 7.35
C GLU A 65 -9.21 -6.28 5.87
N PHE A 66 -8.44 -7.28 5.47
CA PHE A 66 -8.31 -7.65 4.07
C PHE A 66 -9.52 -8.42 3.61
N VAL A 67 -10.18 -7.92 2.56
CA VAL A 67 -11.32 -8.58 1.92
C VAL A 67 -10.82 -9.52 0.83
N ARG A 68 -9.83 -9.06 0.06
CA ARG A 68 -9.19 -9.87 -0.97
C ARG A 68 -7.76 -9.42 -1.16
N LEU A 69 -6.94 -10.36 -1.61
CA LEU A 69 -5.52 -10.12 -1.88
C LEU A 69 -5.15 -11.05 -3.03
N ILE A 70 -5.01 -10.50 -4.22
CA ILE A 70 -4.89 -11.27 -5.44
C ILE A 70 -3.62 -10.86 -6.17
N GLU A 71 -2.79 -11.84 -6.49
CA GLU A 71 -1.57 -11.60 -7.27
C GLU A 71 -1.78 -12.04 -8.71
N SER A 72 -1.39 -11.18 -9.66
CA SER A 72 -1.46 -11.48 -11.08
C SER A 72 -0.28 -10.82 -11.77
N GLY A 73 0.64 -11.65 -12.31
CA GLY A 73 1.85 -11.12 -12.93
C GLY A 73 2.68 -10.33 -11.92
N ASP A 74 2.98 -9.10 -12.23
CA ASP A 74 3.75 -8.23 -11.35
C ASP A 74 2.87 -7.36 -10.46
N GLU A 75 1.56 -7.61 -10.42
CA GLU A 75 0.62 -6.81 -9.65
C GLU A 75 0.02 -7.60 -8.50
N VAL A 76 -0.24 -6.90 -7.40
CA VAL A 76 -1.03 -7.40 -6.28
C VAL A 76 -2.18 -6.44 -6.07
N VAL A 77 -3.41 -6.96 -6.12
CA VAL A 77 -4.63 -6.19 -5.90
C VAL A 77 -5.14 -6.52 -4.51
N VAL A 78 -5.35 -5.49 -3.70
CA VAL A 78 -5.84 -5.67 -2.34
C VAL A 78 -7.08 -4.80 -2.14
N THR A 79 -8.14 -5.42 -1.60
CA THR A 79 -9.32 -4.69 -1.13
C THR A 79 -9.36 -4.85 0.38
N TYR A 80 -9.53 -3.77 1.09
CA TYR A 80 -9.54 -3.80 2.55
C TYR A 80 -10.61 -2.86 3.10
N VAL A 81 -10.96 -3.12 4.35
CA VAL A 81 -11.83 -2.25 5.15
C VAL A 81 -10.97 -1.62 6.23
N THR A 82 -11.12 -0.34 6.44
CA THR A 82 -10.37 0.38 7.47
C THR A 82 -11.23 1.49 8.06
N ASP A 83 -10.79 2.03 9.17
CA ASP A 83 -11.47 3.15 9.81
C ASP A 83 -11.33 4.40 8.94
N VAL A 84 -12.38 5.19 8.90
CA VAL A 84 -12.38 6.44 8.13
C VAL A 84 -12.42 7.64 9.06
N SER A 85 -11.92 8.76 8.56
CA SER A 85 -11.97 10.03 9.26
C SER A 85 -13.41 10.40 9.58
N GLY A 86 -13.65 10.81 10.80
CA GLY A 86 -15.00 11.18 11.22
C GLY A 86 -15.83 10.04 11.76
N GLY A 87 -15.27 8.83 11.79
CA GLY A 87 -15.92 7.63 12.33
C GLY A 87 -16.46 6.73 11.25
N GLY A 88 -16.72 5.47 11.65
CA GLY A 88 -17.19 4.45 10.73
C GLY A 88 -16.04 3.79 10.00
N ARG A 89 -16.38 2.92 9.06
CA ARG A 89 -15.41 2.15 8.29
C ARG A 89 -15.69 2.33 6.80
N GLY A 90 -14.65 2.24 6.01
CA GLY A 90 -14.75 2.36 4.57
C GLY A 90 -13.98 1.26 3.87
N ARG A 91 -14.27 1.08 2.59
CA ARG A 91 -13.64 0.05 1.77
C ARG A 91 -12.88 0.71 0.63
N ASN A 92 -11.63 0.32 0.46
CA ASN A 92 -10.78 0.81 -0.62
C ASN A 92 -10.11 -0.36 -1.32
N THR A 93 -9.68 -0.13 -2.57
CA THR A 93 -8.85 -1.07 -3.30
C THR A 93 -7.56 -0.37 -3.70
N GLU A 94 -6.44 -1.09 -3.57
CA GLU A 94 -5.15 -0.59 -4.03
C GLU A 94 -4.51 -1.62 -4.93
N VAL A 95 -3.81 -1.15 -5.96
CA VAL A 95 -3.06 -2.00 -6.86
C VAL A 95 -1.58 -1.67 -6.69
N PHE A 96 -0.80 -2.67 -6.31
CA PHE A 96 0.65 -2.55 -6.17
C PHE A 96 1.30 -3.20 -7.37
N THR A 97 2.19 -2.49 -8.05
CA THR A 97 2.96 -3.04 -9.15
C THR A 97 4.42 -3.14 -8.70
N PHE A 98 5.01 -4.31 -8.90
CA PHE A 98 6.38 -4.59 -8.49
C PHE A 98 7.31 -4.57 -9.68
N ASP A 99 8.54 -4.12 -9.47
CA ASP A 99 9.59 -4.23 -10.48
C ASP A 99 10.27 -5.61 -10.39
N ASP A 100 11.26 -5.84 -11.25
CA ASP A 100 11.93 -7.14 -11.31
C ASP A 100 12.81 -7.43 -10.09
N GLN A 101 13.01 -6.45 -9.21
CA GLN A 101 13.72 -6.62 -7.95
C GLN A 101 12.75 -6.75 -6.78
N SER A 102 11.46 -6.91 -7.06
CA SER A 102 10.37 -6.97 -6.07
C SER A 102 10.31 -5.74 -5.19
N LYS A 103 10.65 -4.60 -5.76
CA LYS A 103 10.36 -3.31 -5.14
C LYS A 103 9.03 -2.81 -5.64
N ILE A 104 8.35 -2.04 -4.80
CA ILE A 104 7.05 -1.47 -5.14
C ILE A 104 7.29 -0.28 -6.06
N ALA A 105 6.94 -0.43 -7.34
CA ALA A 105 7.19 0.59 -8.34
C ALA A 105 5.97 1.48 -8.58
N ARG A 106 4.78 0.99 -8.29
CA ARG A 106 3.56 1.77 -8.47
C ARG A 106 2.54 1.36 -7.44
N ILE A 107 1.80 2.35 -6.94
CA ILE A 107 0.64 2.14 -6.08
C ILE A 107 -0.48 2.99 -6.63
N GLU A 108 -1.63 2.35 -6.91
CA GLU A 108 -2.83 3.06 -7.34
C GLU A 108 -3.91 2.83 -6.30
N VAL A 109 -4.49 3.90 -5.79
CA VAL A 109 -5.52 3.83 -4.75
C VAL A 109 -6.87 4.21 -5.35
N TYR A 110 -7.84 3.34 -5.17
CA TYR A 110 -9.21 3.55 -5.61
C TYR A 110 -10.10 3.61 -4.37
N PHE A 111 -10.76 4.74 -4.16
CA PHE A 111 -11.67 4.89 -3.03
C PHE A 111 -12.96 4.14 -3.33
N GLY A 112 -13.42 3.37 -2.37
CA GLY A 112 -14.70 2.70 -2.45
C GLY A 112 -15.76 3.52 -1.74
N TRP A 113 -16.51 2.85 -0.86
CA TRP A 113 -17.63 3.49 -0.17
C TRP A 113 -17.53 3.23 1.33
N ASN A 114 -18.25 4.06 2.09
CA ASN A 114 -18.30 3.89 3.53
C ASN A 114 -19.32 2.79 3.87
N LEU A 115 -18.95 1.98 4.85
CA LEU A 115 -19.80 0.93 5.37
C LEU A 115 -20.59 1.48 6.55
N GLU A 116 -21.83 1.07 6.67
CA GLU A 116 -22.67 1.48 7.79
C GLU A 116 -22.42 0.66 9.03
#